data_dc4f61b59777e90d53ba38ebb64c475a
#
_entry.id   dc4f61b59777e90d53ba38ebb64c475a
#
_cell.length_a   1.000
_cell.length_b   1.000
_cell.length_c   1.000
_cell.angle_alpha   90.00
_cell.angle_beta   90.00
_cell.angle_gamma   90.00
#
_symmetry.space_group_name_H-M   'P 1'
#
loop_
_entity.id
_entity.type
_entity.pdbx_description
1 polymer ?
#
loop_
_entity_poly.entity_id
_entity_poly.type
_entity_poly.pdbx_seq_one_letter_code
_entity_poly.pdbx_strand_id
1 'polypeptide(L)'
;MELKEKQRKILDVAVELFKEKGYMGSSVRDLATRLNIKAASLYSHIRSKEEILEWICFGIAQEFFDELQQVKNTDVAPKDKLNLFLDKHLSVVLQNRDVTHIYSNEWRHLEERLPEFITLRKNYQEEVEALISEIYKAENWELKSPTFTTRFILHTLNNSYFWFKRNTESTSEITDEIRAKLLYGLLGNQIQQ
;
A
#
# COMPACT_ATOMS: atom_id res chain seq x y z
N MET A 1 12.70 8.02 -1.54
CA MET A 1 13.97 7.95 -0.75
C MET A 1 14.88 6.93 -1.39
N GLU A 2 16.12 7.29 -1.72
CA GLU A 2 17.05 6.36 -2.38
C GLU A 2 17.91 5.65 -1.32
N LEU A 3 17.70 4.34 -1.15
CA LEU A 3 18.47 3.52 -0.22
C LEU A 3 19.76 3.02 -0.88
N LYS A 4 20.88 3.06 -0.11
CA LYS A 4 22.15 2.44 -0.54
C LYS A 4 22.00 0.92 -0.57
N GLU A 5 22.85 0.22 -1.34
CA GLU A 5 22.79 -1.25 -1.51
C GLU A 5 22.73 -2.02 -0.17
N LYS A 6 23.56 -1.63 0.81
CA LYS A 6 23.54 -2.26 2.13
C LYS A 6 22.25 -2.02 2.91
N GLN A 7 21.66 -0.81 2.76
CA GLN A 7 20.37 -0.50 3.39
C GLN A 7 19.22 -1.30 2.76
N ARG A 8 19.26 -1.55 1.44
CA ARG A 8 18.28 -2.44 0.78
C ARG A 8 18.35 -3.86 1.34
N LYS A 9 19.56 -4.43 1.50
CA LYS A 9 19.73 -5.76 2.11
C LYS A 9 19.22 -5.81 3.55
N ILE A 10 19.42 -4.73 4.33
CA ILE A 10 18.87 -4.62 5.68
C ILE A 10 17.35 -4.58 5.64
N LEU A 11 16.78 -3.80 4.72
CA LEU A 11 15.34 -3.68 4.52
C LEU A 11 14.71 -5.03 4.19
N ASP A 12 15.27 -5.77 3.24
CA ASP A 12 14.76 -7.08 2.82
C ASP A 12 14.69 -8.05 4.01
N VAL A 13 15.79 -8.16 4.78
CA VAL A 13 15.84 -9.03 5.97
C VAL A 13 14.90 -8.55 7.07
N ALA A 14 14.72 -7.23 7.21
CA ALA A 14 13.81 -6.66 8.19
C ALA A 14 12.34 -6.94 7.84
N VAL A 15 11.96 -6.86 6.56
CA VAL A 15 10.62 -7.20 6.08
C VAL A 15 10.28 -8.66 6.43
N GLU A 16 11.19 -9.60 6.16
CA GLU A 16 11.00 -11.00 6.56
C GLU A 16 10.84 -11.15 8.07
N LEU A 17 11.72 -10.51 8.85
CA LEU A 17 11.70 -10.60 10.31
C LEU A 17 10.44 -10.00 10.92
N PHE A 18 10.02 -8.81 10.45
CA PHE A 18 8.82 -8.13 10.94
C PHE A 18 7.55 -8.90 10.57
N LYS A 19 7.54 -9.54 9.41
CA LYS A 19 6.43 -10.44 9.02
C LYS A 19 6.33 -11.66 9.93
N GLU A 20 7.45 -12.26 10.30
CA GLU A 20 7.46 -13.49 11.12
C GLU A 20 7.15 -13.23 12.60
N LYS A 21 7.72 -12.18 13.19
CA LYS A 21 7.68 -11.91 14.62
C LYS A 21 6.87 -10.67 15.01
N GLY A 22 6.38 -9.92 14.04
CA GLY A 22 5.88 -8.55 14.24
C GLY A 22 7.02 -7.55 14.49
N TYR A 23 6.72 -6.26 14.34
CA TYR A 23 7.71 -5.21 14.61
C TYR A 23 8.14 -5.24 16.09
N MET A 24 7.20 -5.29 17.04
CA MET A 24 7.50 -5.28 18.46
C MET A 24 8.27 -6.53 18.94
N GLY A 25 7.99 -7.70 18.35
CA GLY A 25 8.68 -8.95 18.66
C GLY A 25 10.09 -9.08 18.05
N SER A 26 10.53 -8.08 17.28
CA SER A 26 11.80 -8.08 16.58
C SER A 26 12.81 -7.13 17.22
N SER A 27 14.10 -7.46 17.13
CA SER A 27 15.20 -6.63 17.66
C SER A 27 16.28 -6.38 16.60
N VAL A 28 17.09 -5.32 16.83
CA VAL A 28 18.29 -5.03 16.02
C VAL A 28 19.30 -6.20 16.11
N ARG A 29 19.32 -6.95 17.23
CA ARG A 29 20.16 -8.14 17.39
C ARG A 29 19.69 -9.28 16.49
N ASP A 30 18.37 -9.50 16.38
CA ASP A 30 17.83 -10.50 15.46
C ASP A 30 18.20 -10.18 14.00
N LEU A 31 18.09 -8.90 13.61
CA LEU A 31 18.52 -8.44 12.28
C LEU A 31 20.00 -8.69 12.02
N ALA A 32 20.86 -8.31 12.96
CA ALA A 32 22.29 -8.52 12.85
C ALA A 32 22.65 -10.01 12.72
N THR A 33 21.96 -10.88 13.48
CA THR A 33 22.12 -12.32 13.41
C THR A 33 21.75 -12.86 12.03
N ARG A 34 20.59 -12.46 11.47
CA ARG A 34 20.17 -12.88 10.12
C ARG A 34 21.10 -12.39 9.02
N LEU A 35 21.63 -11.20 9.18
CA LEU A 35 22.59 -10.60 8.25
C LEU A 35 24.02 -11.18 8.42
N ASN A 36 24.23 -12.02 9.43
CA ASN A 36 25.55 -12.55 9.79
C ASN A 36 26.61 -11.46 10.03
N ILE A 37 26.21 -10.39 10.73
CA ILE A 37 27.09 -9.27 11.13
C ILE A 37 26.97 -8.97 12.62
N LYS A 38 27.92 -8.22 13.17
CA LYS A 38 27.82 -7.72 14.55
C LYS A 38 26.77 -6.58 14.61
N ALA A 39 26.00 -6.51 15.72
CA ALA A 39 25.03 -5.44 15.91
C ALA A 39 25.65 -4.03 15.81
N ALA A 40 26.89 -3.86 16.29
CA ALA A 40 27.63 -2.60 16.13
C ALA A 40 27.86 -2.22 14.66
N SER A 41 28.08 -3.20 13.78
CA SER A 41 28.21 -2.96 12.33
C SER A 41 26.87 -2.55 11.69
N LEU A 42 25.76 -3.05 12.20
CA LEU A 42 24.44 -2.67 11.71
C LEU A 42 24.15 -1.18 11.98
N TYR A 43 24.51 -0.69 13.15
CA TYR A 43 24.37 0.74 13.52
C TYR A 43 25.21 1.71 12.67
N SER A 44 26.17 1.24 11.87
CA SER A 44 26.83 2.08 10.88
C SER A 44 25.95 2.35 9.63
N HIS A 45 24.81 1.68 9.51
CA HIS A 45 23.91 1.77 8.36
C HIS A 45 22.50 2.22 8.72
N ILE A 46 22.09 2.05 9.98
CA ILE A 46 20.79 2.47 10.53
C ILE A 46 20.97 3.18 11.85
N ARG A 47 20.11 4.14 12.15
CA ARG A 47 20.07 4.84 13.46
C ARG A 47 19.31 4.01 14.50
N SER A 48 18.21 3.36 14.08
CA SER A 48 17.32 2.62 14.94
C SER A 48 16.53 1.56 14.14
N LYS A 49 15.82 0.67 14.84
CA LYS A 49 14.84 -0.24 14.22
C LYS A 49 13.68 0.54 13.59
N GLU A 50 13.31 1.66 14.20
CA GLU A 50 12.26 2.54 13.71
C GLU A 50 12.61 3.13 12.34
N GLU A 51 13.85 3.54 12.10
CA GLU A 51 14.28 4.03 10.79
C GLU A 51 13.99 3.01 9.67
N ILE A 52 14.11 1.71 9.95
CA ILE A 52 13.75 0.69 8.96
C ILE A 52 12.22 0.65 8.74
N LEU A 53 11.44 0.81 9.80
CA LEU A 53 9.97 0.92 9.69
C LEU A 53 9.57 2.17 8.91
N GLU A 54 10.29 3.29 9.09
CA GLU A 54 10.12 4.50 8.27
C GLU A 54 10.36 4.19 6.78
N TRP A 55 11.45 3.49 6.45
CA TRP A 55 11.73 3.13 5.04
C TRP A 55 10.61 2.30 4.43
N ILE A 56 10.06 1.33 5.18
CA ILE A 56 8.94 0.51 4.76
C ILE A 56 7.70 1.39 4.55
N CYS A 57 7.29 2.12 5.58
CA CYS A 57 6.02 2.84 5.56
C CYS A 57 5.99 3.99 4.56
N PHE A 58 7.04 4.82 4.54
CA PHE A 58 7.11 5.94 3.60
C PHE A 58 7.44 5.49 2.17
N GLY A 59 8.22 4.42 2.01
CA GLY A 59 8.54 3.86 0.70
C GLY A 59 7.30 3.39 -0.05
N ILE A 60 6.51 2.50 0.57
CA ILE A 60 5.29 1.99 -0.05
C ILE A 60 4.22 3.08 -0.23
N ALA A 61 4.12 4.03 0.73
CA ALA A 61 3.22 5.16 0.57
C ALA A 61 3.58 6.01 -0.67
N GLN A 62 4.86 6.22 -0.93
CA GLN A 62 5.32 6.93 -2.13
C GLN A 62 4.94 6.17 -3.40
N GLU A 63 5.08 4.85 -3.45
CA GLU A 63 4.65 4.04 -4.60
C GLU A 63 3.14 4.20 -4.87
N PHE A 64 2.30 4.19 -3.82
CA PHE A 64 0.87 4.46 -3.98
C PHE A 64 0.60 5.86 -4.55
N PHE A 65 1.31 6.88 -4.08
CA PHE A 65 1.18 8.24 -4.62
C PHE A 65 1.63 8.33 -6.08
N ASP A 66 2.76 7.72 -6.42
CA ASP A 66 3.31 7.75 -7.78
C ASP A 66 2.34 7.10 -8.77
N GLU A 67 1.75 5.95 -8.42
CA GLU A 67 0.75 5.29 -9.25
C GLU A 67 -0.56 6.08 -9.35
N LEU A 68 -1.01 6.71 -8.27
CA LEU A 68 -2.18 7.60 -8.29
C LEU A 68 -1.94 8.80 -9.22
N GLN A 69 -0.76 9.41 -9.19
CA GLN A 69 -0.44 10.53 -10.10
C GLN A 69 -0.40 10.07 -11.56
N GLN A 70 0.10 8.88 -11.86
CA GLN A 70 0.03 8.32 -13.22
C GLN A 70 -1.43 8.16 -13.66
N VAL A 71 -2.31 7.61 -12.82
CA VAL A 71 -3.74 7.48 -13.12
C VAL A 71 -4.37 8.85 -13.41
N LYS A 72 -4.12 9.84 -12.56
CA LYS A 72 -4.67 11.20 -12.71
C LYS A 72 -4.26 11.85 -14.03
N ASN A 73 -3.01 11.63 -14.45
CA ASN A 73 -2.42 12.22 -15.64
C ASN A 73 -2.71 11.43 -16.93
N THR A 74 -3.30 10.23 -16.84
CA THR A 74 -3.64 9.43 -18.02
C THR A 74 -4.92 9.97 -18.67
N ASP A 75 -4.87 10.21 -19.97
CA ASP A 75 -6.01 10.68 -20.77
C ASP A 75 -6.84 9.49 -21.27
N VAL A 76 -7.79 9.06 -20.44
CA VAL A 76 -8.75 7.99 -20.73
C VAL A 76 -10.13 8.38 -20.21
N ALA A 77 -11.17 7.65 -20.67
CA ALA A 77 -12.53 7.88 -20.20
C ALA A 77 -12.63 7.72 -18.66
N PRO A 78 -13.51 8.46 -17.97
CA PRO A 78 -13.62 8.44 -16.51
C PRO A 78 -13.80 7.04 -15.92
N LYS A 79 -14.66 6.23 -16.54
CA LYS A 79 -14.87 4.82 -16.16
C LYS A 79 -13.58 3.99 -16.26
N ASP A 80 -12.80 4.19 -17.33
CA ASP A 80 -11.53 3.47 -17.51
C ASP A 80 -10.48 3.97 -16.54
N LYS A 81 -10.55 5.24 -16.11
CA LYS A 81 -9.69 5.81 -15.08
C LYS A 81 -9.91 5.13 -13.72
N LEU A 82 -11.18 4.77 -13.39
CA LEU A 82 -11.48 3.99 -12.19
C LEU A 82 -10.86 2.58 -12.27
N ASN A 83 -11.02 1.89 -13.40
CA ASN A 83 -10.40 0.59 -13.63
C ASN A 83 -8.88 0.68 -13.46
N LEU A 84 -8.26 1.67 -14.11
CA LEU A 84 -6.81 1.89 -14.04
C LEU A 84 -6.34 2.14 -12.61
N PHE A 85 -7.09 2.92 -11.82
CA PHE A 85 -6.77 3.15 -10.41
C PHE A 85 -6.80 1.84 -9.60
N LEU A 86 -7.84 1.02 -9.77
CA LEU A 86 -7.95 -0.26 -9.08
C LEU A 86 -6.79 -1.20 -9.44
N ASP A 87 -6.46 -1.30 -10.73
CA ASP A 87 -5.37 -2.16 -11.22
C ASP A 87 -4.01 -1.70 -10.71
N LYS A 88 -3.73 -0.41 -10.78
CA LYS A 88 -2.46 0.18 -10.33
C LYS A 88 -2.26 0.01 -8.83
N HIS A 89 -3.29 0.31 -8.04
CA HIS A 89 -3.23 0.14 -6.58
C HIS A 89 -3.05 -1.34 -6.19
N LEU A 90 -3.82 -2.25 -6.79
CA LEU A 90 -3.66 -3.70 -6.58
C LEU A 90 -2.27 -4.20 -6.98
N SER A 91 -1.71 -3.69 -8.07
CA SER A 91 -0.36 -4.03 -8.52
C SER A 91 0.68 -3.72 -7.43
N VAL A 92 0.63 -2.52 -6.84
CA VAL A 92 1.52 -2.15 -5.71
C VAL A 92 1.33 -3.11 -4.53
N VAL A 93 0.08 -3.37 -4.12
CA VAL A 93 -0.23 -4.26 -3.00
C VAL A 93 0.29 -5.67 -3.23
N LEU A 94 0.04 -6.24 -4.41
CA LEU A 94 0.36 -7.64 -4.71
C LEU A 94 1.85 -7.88 -5.00
N GLN A 95 2.54 -6.90 -5.58
CA GLN A 95 3.98 -6.96 -5.79
C GLN A 95 4.76 -6.78 -4.47
N ASN A 96 4.19 -6.03 -3.51
CA ASN A 96 4.82 -5.68 -2.24
C ASN A 96 4.07 -6.29 -1.04
N ARG A 97 3.56 -7.52 -1.12
CA ARG A 97 2.65 -8.13 -0.12
C ARG A 97 3.15 -8.02 1.32
N ASP A 98 4.40 -8.38 1.56
CA ASP A 98 4.97 -8.40 2.91
C ASP A 98 5.21 -6.98 3.44
N VAL A 99 5.64 -6.07 2.58
CA VAL A 99 5.78 -4.63 2.86
C VAL A 99 4.41 -4.01 3.15
N THR A 100 3.39 -4.32 2.33
CA THR A 100 2.00 -3.84 2.52
C THR A 100 1.41 -4.36 3.82
N HIS A 101 1.72 -5.61 4.21
CA HIS A 101 1.31 -6.15 5.50
C HIS A 101 1.86 -5.31 6.66
N ILE A 102 3.17 -5.02 6.66
CA ILE A 102 3.82 -4.21 7.69
C ILE A 102 3.27 -2.78 7.67
N TYR A 103 3.17 -2.16 6.49
CA TYR A 103 2.56 -0.84 6.31
C TYR A 103 1.14 -0.74 6.89
N SER A 104 0.32 -1.77 6.72
CA SER A 104 -1.07 -1.76 7.18
C SER A 104 -1.22 -1.96 8.70
N ASN A 105 -0.30 -2.72 9.32
CA ASN A 105 -0.47 -3.16 10.70
C ASN A 105 0.51 -2.50 11.68
N GLU A 106 1.72 -2.15 11.27
CA GLU A 106 2.81 -1.74 12.18
C GLU A 106 3.10 -0.22 12.18
N TRP A 107 2.51 0.56 11.30
CA TRP A 107 2.76 2.00 11.16
C TRP A 107 2.56 2.82 12.44
N ARG A 108 1.75 2.32 13.39
CA ARG A 108 1.52 2.98 14.67
C ARG A 108 2.74 3.00 15.58
N HIS A 109 3.77 2.24 15.24
CA HIS A 109 5.06 2.21 15.91
C HIS A 109 6.08 3.20 15.32
N LEU A 110 5.68 4.07 14.42
CA LEU A 110 6.43 5.25 13.98
C LEU A 110 6.30 6.32 15.09
N GLU A 111 7.31 6.48 15.92
CA GLU A 111 7.26 7.37 17.08
C GLU A 111 7.41 8.85 16.67
N GLU A 112 8.62 9.22 16.21
CA GLU A 112 8.92 10.60 15.84
C GLU A 112 8.16 11.07 14.59
N ARG A 113 8.02 10.22 13.58
CA ARG A 113 7.40 10.57 12.30
C ARG A 113 5.93 10.13 12.19
N LEU A 114 5.33 9.67 13.28
CA LEU A 114 3.92 9.26 13.27
C LEU A 114 2.97 10.38 12.83
N PRO A 115 3.06 11.63 13.30
CA PRO A 115 2.19 12.71 12.84
C PRO A 115 2.31 13.00 11.34
N GLU A 116 3.54 12.98 10.83
CA GLU A 116 3.82 13.14 9.39
C GLU A 116 3.16 12.02 8.58
N PHE A 117 3.31 10.78 9.03
CA PHE A 117 2.76 9.62 8.36
C PHE A 117 1.21 9.60 8.36
N ILE A 118 0.58 10.00 9.48
CA ILE A 118 -0.88 10.16 9.55
C ILE A 118 -1.36 11.20 8.52
N THR A 119 -0.64 12.34 8.43
CA THR A 119 -0.94 13.39 7.45
C THR A 119 -0.80 12.87 6.02
N LEU A 120 0.28 12.13 5.73
CA LEU A 120 0.50 11.51 4.42
C LEU A 120 -0.63 10.57 4.02
N ARG A 121 -1.06 9.68 4.91
CA ARG A 121 -2.19 8.76 4.68
C ARG A 121 -3.50 9.50 4.45
N LYS A 122 -3.75 10.57 5.19
CA LYS A 122 -4.93 11.41 5.03
C LYS A 122 -4.93 12.09 3.68
N ASN A 123 -3.82 12.69 3.27
CA ASN A 123 -3.68 13.34 1.97
C ASN A 123 -3.92 12.34 0.82
N TYR A 124 -3.36 11.13 0.93
CA TYR A 124 -3.62 10.08 -0.06
C TYR A 124 -5.11 9.74 -0.17
N GLN A 125 -5.79 9.54 0.97
CA GLN A 125 -7.23 9.27 0.99
C GLN A 125 -8.03 10.42 0.35
N GLU A 126 -7.68 11.67 0.63
CA GLU A 126 -8.35 12.85 0.08
C GLU A 126 -8.15 12.96 -1.44
N GLU A 127 -6.95 12.67 -1.95
CA GLU A 127 -6.69 12.65 -3.40
C GLU A 127 -7.45 11.52 -4.12
N VAL A 128 -7.56 10.35 -3.52
CA VAL A 128 -8.37 9.24 -4.07
C VAL A 128 -9.86 9.59 -4.03
N GLU A 129 -10.34 10.23 -2.95
CA GLU A 129 -11.72 10.68 -2.83
C GLU A 129 -12.09 11.71 -3.90
N ALA A 130 -11.18 12.65 -4.17
CA ALA A 130 -11.35 13.62 -5.24
C ALA A 130 -11.44 12.94 -6.61
N LEU A 131 -10.52 12.01 -6.92
CA LEU A 131 -10.53 11.24 -8.17
C LEU A 131 -11.86 10.49 -8.35
N ILE A 132 -12.31 9.75 -7.32
CA ILE A 132 -13.57 9.00 -7.38
C ILE A 132 -14.75 9.94 -7.59
N SER A 133 -14.79 11.08 -6.88
CA SER A 133 -15.86 12.07 -7.01
C SER A 133 -15.93 12.70 -8.41
N GLU A 134 -14.77 12.97 -9.01
CA GLU A 134 -14.70 13.47 -10.40
C GLU A 134 -15.23 12.43 -11.40
N ILE A 135 -14.87 11.16 -11.23
CA ILE A 135 -15.35 10.07 -12.10
C ILE A 135 -16.86 9.93 -12.01
N TYR A 136 -17.40 9.85 -10.78
CA TYR A 136 -18.83 9.69 -10.57
C TYR A 136 -19.64 10.87 -11.15
N LYS A 137 -19.11 12.10 -10.99
CA LYS A 137 -19.71 13.29 -11.58
C LYS A 137 -19.70 13.26 -13.12
N ALA A 138 -18.59 12.86 -13.71
CA ALA A 138 -18.44 12.82 -15.17
C ALA A 138 -19.34 11.76 -15.83
N GLU A 139 -19.56 10.63 -15.14
CA GLU A 139 -20.41 9.53 -15.60
C GLU A 139 -21.90 9.71 -15.22
N ASN A 140 -22.26 10.80 -14.52
CA ASN A 140 -23.59 11.02 -13.93
C ASN A 140 -24.05 9.90 -12.98
N TRP A 141 -23.11 9.29 -12.27
CA TRP A 141 -23.40 8.26 -11.27
C TRP A 141 -23.73 8.88 -9.90
N GLU A 142 -24.65 8.23 -9.16
CA GLU A 142 -24.97 8.66 -7.79
C GLU A 142 -23.86 8.26 -6.81
N LEU A 143 -23.26 9.21 -6.11
CA LEU A 143 -22.28 9.00 -5.05
C LEU A 143 -22.81 9.51 -3.71
N LYS A 144 -23.46 8.63 -2.95
CA LYS A 144 -24.10 9.01 -1.66
C LYS A 144 -23.10 9.44 -0.59
N SER A 145 -21.96 8.80 -0.51
CA SER A 145 -20.92 9.09 0.48
C SER A 145 -19.53 8.88 -0.11
N PRO A 146 -18.88 9.93 -0.64
CA PRO A 146 -17.53 9.86 -1.19
C PRO A 146 -16.53 9.25 -0.21
N THR A 147 -16.52 9.75 1.02
CA THR A 147 -15.58 9.31 2.06
C THR A 147 -15.77 7.83 2.43
N PHE A 148 -17.02 7.35 2.55
CA PHE A 148 -17.27 5.93 2.81
C PHE A 148 -16.82 5.06 1.63
N THR A 149 -17.20 5.44 0.41
CA THR A 149 -16.81 4.72 -0.81
C THR A 149 -15.29 4.61 -0.93
N THR A 150 -14.58 5.73 -0.75
CA THR A 150 -13.12 5.75 -0.78
C THR A 150 -12.49 4.85 0.28
N ARG A 151 -12.97 4.92 1.51
CA ARG A 151 -12.48 4.06 2.61
C ARG A 151 -12.75 2.58 2.34
N PHE A 152 -13.92 2.26 1.83
CA PHE A 152 -14.28 0.90 1.46
C PHE A 152 -13.33 0.34 0.39
N ILE A 153 -13.10 1.11 -0.69
CA ILE A 153 -12.17 0.73 -1.76
C ILE A 153 -10.77 0.53 -1.19
N LEU A 154 -10.20 1.55 -0.54
CA LEU A 154 -8.83 1.51 -0.05
C LEU A 154 -8.63 0.40 0.98
N HIS A 155 -9.60 0.18 1.88
CA HIS A 155 -9.51 -0.91 2.85
C HIS A 155 -9.54 -2.28 2.17
N THR A 156 -10.42 -2.46 1.21
CA THR A 156 -10.51 -3.70 0.42
C THR A 156 -9.21 -3.97 -0.33
N LEU A 157 -8.69 -2.98 -1.05
CA LEU A 157 -7.45 -3.12 -1.82
C LEU A 157 -6.24 -3.40 -0.91
N ASN A 158 -6.06 -2.59 0.15
CA ASN A 158 -4.91 -2.73 1.05
C ASN A 158 -4.88 -4.06 1.83
N ASN A 159 -6.02 -4.73 2.01
CA ASN A 159 -6.08 -6.02 2.71
C ASN A 159 -6.22 -7.21 1.76
N SER A 160 -6.28 -7.01 0.47
CA SER A 160 -6.46 -8.08 -0.52
C SER A 160 -5.33 -9.13 -0.50
N TYR A 161 -4.12 -8.75 -0.10
CA TYR A 161 -2.98 -9.68 -0.01
C TYR A 161 -3.22 -10.88 0.93
N PHE A 162 -4.15 -10.79 1.88
CA PHE A 162 -4.50 -11.89 2.78
C PHE A 162 -5.36 -12.98 2.13
N TRP A 163 -6.10 -12.64 1.08
CA TRP A 163 -7.13 -13.52 0.54
C TRP A 163 -6.58 -14.66 -0.32
N PHE A 164 -5.33 -14.58 -0.71
CA PHE A 164 -4.75 -15.46 -1.71
C PHE A 164 -3.47 -16.15 -1.23
N LYS A 165 -3.39 -17.46 -1.47
CA LYS A 165 -2.18 -18.25 -1.18
C LYS A 165 -1.10 -17.96 -2.21
N ARG A 166 0.16 -17.83 -1.75
CA ARG A 166 1.33 -17.37 -2.54
C ARG A 166 1.61 -18.13 -3.85
N ASN A 167 1.06 -19.33 -4.09
CA ASN A 167 1.50 -20.20 -5.19
C ASN A 167 0.36 -20.90 -5.97
N THR A 168 -0.89 -20.52 -5.83
CA THR A 168 -2.01 -21.26 -6.43
C THR A 168 -2.83 -20.49 -7.44
N GLU A 169 -2.70 -19.16 -7.49
CA GLU A 169 -3.50 -18.31 -8.38
C GLU A 169 -2.61 -17.29 -9.08
N SER A 170 -2.91 -16.98 -10.34
CA SER A 170 -2.18 -15.94 -11.05
C SER A 170 -2.57 -14.56 -10.48
N THR A 171 -1.59 -13.66 -10.39
CA THR A 171 -1.83 -12.29 -9.91
C THR A 171 -2.88 -11.57 -10.76
N SER A 172 -2.94 -11.86 -12.07
CA SER A 172 -3.94 -11.29 -12.98
C SER A 172 -5.35 -11.76 -12.67
N GLU A 173 -5.58 -13.05 -12.44
CA GLU A 173 -6.90 -13.60 -12.08
C GLU A 173 -7.43 -12.98 -10.78
N ILE A 174 -6.55 -12.84 -9.79
CA ILE A 174 -6.88 -12.20 -8.50
C ILE A 174 -7.29 -10.74 -8.72
N THR A 175 -6.50 -9.99 -9.49
CA THR A 175 -6.77 -8.59 -9.80
C THR A 175 -8.10 -8.45 -10.51
N ASP A 176 -8.36 -9.29 -11.51
CA ASP A 176 -9.60 -9.27 -12.29
C ASP A 176 -10.83 -9.56 -11.41
N GLU A 177 -10.72 -10.53 -10.51
CA GLU A 177 -11.83 -10.87 -9.61
C GLU A 177 -12.13 -9.77 -8.59
N ILE A 178 -11.10 -9.19 -7.94
CA ILE A 178 -11.28 -8.07 -7.00
C ILE A 178 -11.86 -6.87 -7.73
N ARG A 179 -11.31 -6.51 -8.89
CA ARG A 179 -11.79 -5.41 -9.72
C ARG A 179 -13.26 -5.63 -10.11
N ALA A 180 -13.61 -6.80 -10.63
CA ALA A 180 -14.98 -7.12 -11.02
C ALA A 180 -15.95 -6.98 -9.84
N LYS A 181 -15.62 -7.52 -8.67
CA LYS A 181 -16.46 -7.43 -7.48
C LYS A 181 -16.59 -5.99 -6.96
N LEU A 182 -15.50 -5.23 -6.95
CA LEU A 182 -15.54 -3.81 -6.56
C LEU A 182 -16.40 -3.00 -7.53
N LEU A 183 -16.16 -3.13 -8.84
CA LEU A 183 -16.94 -2.40 -9.85
C LEU A 183 -18.41 -2.79 -9.81
N TYR A 184 -18.73 -4.09 -9.74
CA TYR A 184 -20.11 -4.55 -9.65
C TYR A 184 -20.81 -4.04 -8.38
N GLY A 185 -20.13 -4.10 -7.23
CA GLY A 185 -20.64 -3.59 -5.97
C GLY A 185 -20.80 -2.06 -5.93
N LEU A 186 -19.86 -1.33 -6.55
CA LEU A 186 -19.89 0.14 -6.60
C LEU A 186 -20.90 0.67 -7.64
N LEU A 187 -21.06 -0.06 -8.74
CA LEU A 187 -21.82 0.40 -9.91
C LEU A 187 -23.12 -0.40 -10.13
N GLY A 188 -23.44 -1.36 -9.26
CA GLY A 188 -24.50 -2.36 -9.48
C GLY A 188 -25.84 -1.82 -9.91
N ASN A 189 -26.23 -0.63 -9.44
CA ASN A 189 -27.46 0.06 -9.88
C ASN A 189 -27.24 0.98 -11.09
N GLN A 190 -26.01 1.18 -11.53
CA GLN A 190 -25.63 2.10 -12.61
C GLN A 190 -25.37 1.38 -13.94
N ILE A 191 -25.13 0.04 -13.88
CA ILE A 191 -24.86 -0.79 -15.06
C ILE A 191 -26.16 -1.18 -15.79
N GLN A 192 -27.33 -0.98 -15.17
CA GLN A 192 -28.64 -1.34 -15.71
C GLN A 192 -29.32 -0.20 -16.49
N GLN A 193 -28.66 0.90 -16.68
CA GLN A 193 -29.10 2.02 -17.55
C GLN A 193 -28.19 2.13 -18.79
#